data_75475ddb9646dd461c1898776e3ef5d3
#
_entry.id   75475ddb9646dd461c1898776e3ef5d3
#
_cell.length_a   1.000
_cell.length_b   1.000
_cell.length_c   1.000
_cell.angle_alpha   90.00
_cell.angle_beta   90.00
_cell.angle_gamma   90.00
#
_symmetry.space_group_name_H-M   'P 1'
#
loop_
_entity.id
_entity.type
_entity.pdbx_description
1 polymer ?
#
loop_
_entity_poly.entity_id
_entity_poly.type
_entity_poly.pdbx_seq_one_letter_code
_entity_poly.pdbx_strand_id
1 'polypeptide(L)'
;MLSALNISASQVDPRSVLIVGGGVSGMQAALSLAALGVPVLLVEKNAHLGGQVMRLDKVYPTDHCAFCPAWSTAKACYESPLITVVLHAELTGLSTDGEQALAEVTLRRPAIDPASCLFCGSCAEACPKKAVLRRDPIMTWDPALPPAMRIDEALCDKCGACAKACPVQAIDLGVKPVTVSVPVADVIYATGFAEPRPGEPEHAPEFGSGSHPDICTAMEFEAWHGESRGQDRLTTRSDGRPVRRVAFVQCAGARDVRHLPYCAAVCCMHAMKQARWLKRRQPDLDITLFYNDLRAPGAGQEAYVRAGEAEGIRLVRSRPGLVKEAGKLGIGLRYEDAATGSALGEHFDMVVVNGGLAQCPLPGHTPAASAGPLAPVTLACGFCAEPVDVAGAVIQGVATAAAAAMRRRSAESVGGDA
;
A
#
# COMPACT_ATOMS: atom_id res chain seq x y z
N MET A 1 0.94 11.52 22.40
CA MET A 1 -0.48 11.14 22.44
C MET A 1 -0.72 10.15 21.33
N LEU A 2 -1.10 8.94 21.66
CA LEU A 2 -1.33 7.88 20.70
C LEU A 2 -2.72 8.08 20.11
N SER A 3 -2.85 7.89 18.80
CA SER A 3 -4.01 7.97 17.92
C SER A 3 -5.37 8.08 18.63
N ALA A 4 -6.10 9.15 18.34
CA ALA A 4 -7.47 9.28 18.81
C ALA A 4 -8.34 8.22 18.11
N LEU A 5 -8.76 7.20 18.84
CA LEU A 5 -9.85 6.30 18.42
C LEU A 5 -11.23 6.98 18.54
N ASN A 6 -11.26 8.22 19.02
CA ASN A 6 -12.43 9.07 19.16
C ASN A 6 -12.04 10.49 18.74
N ILE A 7 -12.68 10.97 17.73
CA ILE A 7 -12.62 12.37 17.32
C ILE A 7 -14.02 12.96 17.47
N SER A 8 -14.12 14.18 17.99
CA SER A 8 -15.33 14.99 17.93
C SER A 8 -15.07 16.26 17.13
N ALA A 9 -16.11 16.82 16.53
CA ALA A 9 -16.00 18.05 15.74
C ALA A 9 -15.36 19.19 16.54
N SER A 10 -15.61 19.27 17.85
CA SER A 10 -15.05 20.28 18.75
C SER A 10 -13.56 20.14 19.04
N GLN A 11 -12.95 19.02 18.68
CA GLN A 11 -11.53 18.73 18.89
C GLN A 11 -10.68 19.02 17.65
N VAL A 12 -11.31 19.28 16.51
CA VAL A 12 -10.61 19.61 15.25
C VAL A 12 -10.61 21.11 15.07
N ASP A 13 -9.44 21.70 14.86
CA ASP A 13 -9.34 23.11 14.46
C ASP A 13 -9.97 23.27 13.06
N PRO A 14 -10.99 24.12 12.88
CA PRO A 14 -11.62 24.32 11.57
C PRO A 14 -10.67 24.80 10.47
N ARG A 15 -9.49 25.32 10.86
CA ARG A 15 -8.44 25.72 9.92
C ARG A 15 -7.58 24.53 9.47
N SER A 16 -7.79 23.35 10.03
CA SER A 16 -7.02 22.15 9.66
C SER A 16 -7.19 21.82 8.19
N VAL A 17 -6.08 21.43 7.57
CA VAL A 17 -6.11 20.74 6.29
C VAL A 17 -6.33 19.24 6.56
N LEU A 18 -7.38 18.69 5.97
CA LEU A 18 -7.62 17.24 6.01
C LEU A 18 -6.70 16.54 5.03
N ILE A 19 -5.94 15.55 5.50
CA ILE A 19 -5.17 14.63 4.65
C ILE A 19 -5.80 13.25 4.73
N VAL A 20 -6.20 12.72 3.58
CA VAL A 20 -6.83 11.39 3.45
C VAL A 20 -5.81 10.38 2.98
N GLY A 21 -5.32 9.55 3.91
CA GLY A 21 -4.31 8.52 3.69
C GLY A 21 -2.97 8.85 4.36
N GLY A 22 -2.57 7.99 5.28
CA GLY A 22 -1.33 8.10 6.07
C GLY A 22 -0.13 7.36 5.44
N GLY A 23 -0.11 7.23 4.10
CA GLY A 23 1.04 6.72 3.36
C GLY A 23 2.18 7.75 3.26
N VAL A 24 3.22 7.41 2.48
CA VAL A 24 4.42 8.26 2.33
C VAL A 24 4.08 9.70 1.95
N SER A 25 3.25 9.91 0.93
CA SER A 25 2.86 11.24 0.47
C SER A 25 2.07 12.00 1.51
N GLY A 26 1.10 11.33 2.17
CA GLY A 26 0.24 11.96 3.18
C GLY A 26 1.01 12.35 4.44
N MET A 27 1.90 11.49 4.93
CA MET A 27 2.77 11.81 6.06
C MET A 27 3.69 12.99 5.74
N GLN A 28 4.28 13.00 4.54
CA GLN A 28 5.16 14.08 4.13
C GLN A 28 4.41 15.40 3.95
N ALA A 29 3.20 15.36 3.39
CA ALA A 29 2.33 16.54 3.30
C ALA A 29 1.96 17.06 4.70
N ALA A 30 1.60 16.17 5.63
CA ALA A 30 1.26 16.53 7.00
C ALA A 30 2.41 17.23 7.73
N LEU A 31 3.62 16.67 7.67
CA LEU A 31 4.81 17.25 8.28
C LEU A 31 5.18 18.61 7.64
N SER A 32 5.03 18.70 6.31
CA SER A 32 5.32 19.96 5.60
C SER A 32 4.34 21.09 5.96
N LEU A 33 3.04 20.77 6.07
CA LEU A 33 2.03 21.72 6.55
C LEU A 33 2.30 22.13 8.01
N ALA A 34 2.58 21.18 8.89
CA ALA A 34 2.90 21.44 10.28
C ALA A 34 4.13 22.34 10.43
N ALA A 35 5.18 22.13 9.63
CA ALA A 35 6.37 22.98 9.58
C ALA A 35 6.06 24.42 9.12
N LEU A 36 4.99 24.61 8.35
CA LEU A 36 4.49 25.93 7.94
C LEU A 36 3.48 26.54 8.92
N GLY A 37 3.22 25.87 10.07
CA GLY A 37 2.29 26.34 11.10
C GLY A 37 0.82 26.03 10.82
N VAL A 38 0.52 25.19 9.83
CA VAL A 38 -0.85 24.83 9.45
C VAL A 38 -1.27 23.59 10.24
N PRO A 39 -2.40 23.60 10.98
CA PRO A 39 -2.91 22.43 11.66
C PRO A 39 -3.41 21.39 10.65
N VAL A 40 -3.24 20.12 10.98
CA VAL A 40 -3.54 18.97 10.09
C VAL A 40 -4.42 17.96 10.79
N LEU A 41 -5.45 17.49 10.09
CA LEU A 41 -6.17 16.27 10.43
C LEU A 41 -5.75 15.15 9.45
N LEU A 42 -4.97 14.18 9.92
CA LEU A 42 -4.49 13.04 9.12
C LEU A 42 -5.35 11.81 9.40
N VAL A 43 -6.13 11.39 8.40
CA VAL A 43 -7.04 10.25 8.48
C VAL A 43 -6.45 9.05 7.75
N GLU A 44 -6.35 7.89 8.42
CA GLU A 44 -5.82 6.64 7.88
C GLU A 44 -6.77 5.47 8.17
N LYS A 45 -7.10 4.68 7.16
CA LYS A 45 -8.00 3.52 7.28
C LYS A 45 -7.39 2.34 8.04
N ASN A 46 -6.07 2.20 8.00
CA ASN A 46 -5.35 1.13 8.69
C ASN A 46 -5.06 1.47 10.16
N ALA A 47 -4.55 0.48 10.87
CA ALA A 47 -4.13 0.56 12.27
C ALA A 47 -2.83 1.36 12.48
N HIS A 48 -2.19 1.84 11.42
CA HIS A 48 -0.87 2.48 11.46
C HIS A 48 -0.66 3.42 10.27
N LEU A 49 0.23 4.38 10.42
CA LEU A 49 0.76 5.17 9.33
C LEU A 49 1.83 4.39 8.54
N GLY A 50 2.19 4.89 7.36
CA GLY A 50 3.24 4.39 6.49
C GLY A 50 2.74 3.79 5.17
N GLY A 51 1.48 3.36 5.11
CA GLY A 51 0.86 2.84 3.90
C GLY A 51 1.59 1.62 3.31
N GLN A 52 1.60 1.53 1.98
CA GLN A 52 2.14 0.35 1.27
C GLN A 52 3.66 0.16 1.45
N VAL A 53 4.42 1.21 1.76
CA VAL A 53 5.88 1.08 1.95
C VAL A 53 6.22 0.20 3.16
N MET A 54 5.34 0.12 4.17
CA MET A 54 5.51 -0.77 5.32
C MET A 54 5.43 -2.27 4.96
N ARG A 55 4.94 -2.60 3.76
CA ARG A 55 4.88 -3.98 3.24
C ARG A 55 6.17 -4.39 2.54
N LEU A 56 7.03 -3.44 2.21
CA LEU A 56 8.29 -3.68 1.52
C LEU A 56 9.41 -4.03 2.52
N ASP A 57 10.28 -4.95 2.15
CA ASP A 57 11.51 -5.23 2.89
C ASP A 57 12.55 -4.14 2.60
N LYS A 58 12.82 -3.91 1.31
CA LYS A 58 13.81 -2.94 0.83
C LYS A 58 13.27 -2.07 -0.29
N VAL A 59 13.93 -0.93 -0.50
CA VAL A 59 13.64 -0.01 -1.62
C VAL A 59 14.77 -0.03 -2.64
N TYR A 60 14.42 0.00 -3.93
CA TYR A 60 15.39 0.14 -5.01
C TYR A 60 15.71 1.63 -5.25
N PRO A 61 16.84 1.97 -5.84
CA PRO A 61 17.97 1.10 -6.23
C PRO A 61 19.00 0.88 -5.12
N THR A 62 18.77 1.38 -3.93
CA THR A 62 19.74 1.43 -2.82
C THR A 62 19.77 0.15 -1.99
N ASP A 63 18.76 -0.71 -2.10
CA ASP A 63 18.54 -1.89 -1.25
C ASP A 63 18.51 -1.58 0.26
N HIS A 64 18.18 -0.33 0.63
CA HIS A 64 18.00 0.06 2.02
C HIS A 64 16.66 -0.44 2.57
N CYS A 65 16.59 -0.64 3.88
CA CYS A 65 15.37 -0.99 4.59
C CYS A 65 14.26 0.03 4.31
N ALA A 66 13.09 -0.46 3.91
CA ALA A 66 11.93 0.38 3.64
C ALA A 66 11.25 0.87 4.93
N PHE A 67 11.27 0.04 5.96
CA PHE A 67 10.58 0.30 7.24
C PHE A 67 11.19 1.47 8.02
N CYS A 68 12.52 1.52 8.20
CA CYS A 68 13.15 2.49 9.09
C CYS A 68 12.84 3.97 8.74
N PRO A 69 12.98 4.43 7.48
CA PRO A 69 12.62 5.80 7.12
C PRO A 69 11.12 6.06 7.26
N ALA A 70 10.27 5.11 6.84
CA ALA A 70 8.83 5.26 6.92
C ALA A 70 8.34 5.33 8.38
N TRP A 71 8.93 4.52 9.26
CA TRP A 71 8.65 4.55 10.69
C TRP A 71 9.09 5.87 11.34
N SER A 72 10.28 6.37 11.01
CA SER A 72 10.76 7.66 11.52
C SER A 72 9.81 8.81 11.12
N THR A 73 9.33 8.80 9.88
CA THR A 73 8.35 9.77 9.38
C THR A 73 7.01 9.64 10.11
N ALA A 74 6.51 8.41 10.30
CA ALA A 74 5.27 8.15 11.05
C ALA A 74 5.38 8.63 12.49
N LYS A 75 6.51 8.35 13.17
CA LYS A 75 6.79 8.83 14.52
C LYS A 75 6.73 10.36 14.59
N ALA A 76 7.35 11.06 13.66
CA ALA A 76 7.30 12.52 13.61
C ALA A 76 5.86 13.05 13.46
N CYS A 77 5.00 12.37 12.69
CA CYS A 77 3.58 12.72 12.61
C CYS A 77 2.86 12.54 13.95
N TYR A 78 3.11 11.44 14.66
CA TYR A 78 2.50 11.19 15.98
C TYR A 78 2.96 12.17 17.06
N GLU A 79 4.19 12.67 16.98
CA GLU A 79 4.79 13.56 17.97
C GLU A 79 4.50 15.06 17.69
N SER A 80 4.05 15.40 16.50
CA SER A 80 3.75 16.80 16.14
C SER A 80 2.50 17.32 16.84
N PRO A 81 2.57 18.47 17.54
CA PRO A 81 1.39 19.08 18.18
C PRO A 81 0.38 19.64 17.19
N LEU A 82 0.77 19.85 15.94
CA LEU A 82 -0.10 20.38 14.87
C LEU A 82 -0.75 19.28 14.03
N ILE A 83 -0.42 18.00 14.25
CA ILE A 83 -0.99 16.90 13.49
C ILE A 83 -1.87 16.02 14.38
N THR A 84 -3.16 16.03 14.11
CA THR A 84 -4.09 15.08 14.73
C THR A 84 -4.20 13.86 13.83
N VAL A 85 -3.67 12.71 14.30
CA VAL A 85 -3.73 11.43 13.58
C VAL A 85 -4.95 10.63 14.03
N VAL A 86 -5.77 10.21 13.06
CA VAL A 86 -6.94 9.36 13.30
C VAL A 86 -6.80 8.08 12.49
N LEU A 87 -6.56 6.98 13.17
CA LEU A 87 -6.45 5.64 12.58
C LEU A 87 -7.80 4.94 12.52
N HIS A 88 -7.89 3.87 11.73
CA HIS A 88 -9.13 3.13 11.50
C HIS A 88 -10.28 4.04 11.02
N ALA A 89 -9.97 5.04 10.23
CA ALA A 89 -10.89 6.08 9.80
C ALA A 89 -10.86 6.29 8.29
N GLU A 90 -12.01 6.49 7.71
CA GLU A 90 -12.20 6.71 6.27
C GLU A 90 -13.03 7.97 6.03
N LEU A 91 -12.64 8.77 5.04
CA LEU A 91 -13.50 9.83 4.51
C LEU A 91 -14.63 9.17 3.70
N THR A 92 -15.89 9.36 4.11
CA THR A 92 -17.07 8.78 3.47
C THR A 92 -17.94 9.80 2.76
N GLY A 93 -17.80 11.09 3.11
CA GLY A 93 -18.51 12.19 2.46
C GLY A 93 -17.72 13.49 2.56
N LEU A 94 -17.95 14.39 1.62
CA LEU A 94 -17.39 15.73 1.61
C LEU A 94 -18.45 16.69 1.02
N SER A 95 -18.78 17.71 1.76
CA SER A 95 -19.64 18.81 1.31
C SER A 95 -18.96 20.13 1.60
N THR A 96 -19.42 21.21 0.97
CA THR A 96 -18.93 22.57 1.20
C THR A 96 -20.01 23.42 1.82
N ASP A 97 -19.66 24.14 2.86
CA ASP A 97 -20.53 25.14 3.48
C ASP A 97 -19.74 26.48 3.59
N GLY A 98 -19.97 27.35 2.62
CA GLY A 98 -19.26 28.64 2.51
C GLY A 98 -17.75 28.46 2.32
N GLU A 99 -16.96 28.91 3.29
CA GLU A 99 -15.50 28.89 3.26
C GLU A 99 -14.88 27.63 3.86
N GLN A 100 -15.71 26.68 4.30
CA GLN A 100 -15.26 25.43 4.92
C GLN A 100 -15.79 24.21 4.16
N ALA A 101 -15.01 23.15 4.19
CA ALA A 101 -15.48 21.83 3.81
C ALA A 101 -15.96 21.09 5.08
N LEU A 102 -17.07 20.41 4.96
CA LEU A 102 -17.59 19.52 5.99
C LEU A 102 -17.25 18.06 5.58
N ALA A 103 -16.30 17.46 6.28
CA ALA A 103 -15.85 16.11 6.01
C ALA A 103 -16.57 15.10 6.91
N GLU A 104 -17.23 14.12 6.30
CA GLU A 104 -17.78 12.96 7.01
C GLU A 104 -16.70 11.89 7.15
N VAL A 105 -16.26 11.67 8.37
CA VAL A 105 -15.24 10.69 8.71
C VAL A 105 -15.87 9.53 9.45
N THR A 106 -15.81 8.34 8.87
CA THR A 106 -16.30 7.10 9.48
C THR A 106 -15.18 6.38 10.21
N LEU A 107 -15.32 6.23 11.51
CA LEU A 107 -14.41 5.53 12.41
C LEU A 107 -14.81 4.05 12.48
N ARG A 108 -13.92 3.16 12.10
CA ARG A 108 -14.07 1.70 12.19
C ARG A 108 -13.19 1.18 13.33
N ARG A 109 -13.65 1.31 14.57
CA ARG A 109 -12.88 0.81 15.72
C ARG A 109 -12.56 -0.67 15.55
N PRO A 110 -11.30 -1.09 15.85
CA PRO A 110 -10.97 -2.51 15.84
C PRO A 110 -11.75 -3.26 16.93
N ALA A 111 -12.14 -4.48 16.63
CA ALA A 111 -12.82 -5.34 17.61
C ALA A 111 -11.95 -5.69 18.83
N ILE A 112 -10.64 -5.54 18.72
CA ILE A 112 -9.68 -5.65 19.83
C ILE A 112 -9.15 -4.26 20.15
N ASP A 113 -9.48 -3.74 21.32
CA ASP A 113 -9.01 -2.44 21.77
C ASP A 113 -7.48 -2.46 22.01
N PRO A 114 -6.70 -1.72 21.21
CA PRO A 114 -5.24 -1.73 21.35
C PRO A 114 -4.75 -1.09 22.67
N ALA A 115 -5.54 -0.22 23.29
CA ALA A 115 -5.18 0.41 24.55
C ALA A 115 -5.24 -0.56 25.74
N SER A 116 -6.15 -1.54 25.67
CA SER A 116 -6.37 -2.54 26.73
C SER A 116 -5.68 -3.88 26.44
N CYS A 117 -5.26 -4.13 25.20
CA CYS A 117 -4.71 -5.41 24.76
C CYS A 117 -3.31 -5.68 25.33
N LEU A 118 -3.14 -6.78 26.06
CA LEU A 118 -1.84 -7.22 26.59
C LEU A 118 -0.95 -7.95 25.58
N PHE A 119 -1.42 -8.14 24.35
CA PHE A 119 -0.72 -8.89 23.30
C PHE A 119 -0.31 -10.32 23.71
N CYS A 120 -1.02 -10.94 24.66
CA CYS A 120 -0.69 -12.24 25.25
C CYS A 120 -0.91 -13.44 24.33
N GLY A 121 -1.83 -13.34 23.34
CA GLY A 121 -2.12 -14.41 22.38
C GLY A 121 -3.22 -15.39 22.76
N SER A 122 -3.78 -15.36 23.99
CA SER A 122 -4.83 -16.28 24.44
C SER A 122 -6.07 -16.31 23.53
N CYS A 123 -6.42 -15.17 22.93
CA CYS A 123 -7.50 -15.08 21.97
C CYS A 123 -7.21 -15.80 20.64
N ALA A 124 -5.94 -15.86 20.20
CA ALA A 124 -5.55 -16.59 19.01
C ALA A 124 -5.58 -18.10 19.25
N GLU A 125 -5.13 -18.56 20.42
CA GLU A 125 -5.18 -19.97 20.83
C GLU A 125 -6.62 -20.47 20.95
N ALA A 126 -7.52 -19.65 21.47
CA ALA A 126 -8.94 -19.97 21.64
C ALA A 126 -9.75 -19.90 20.34
N CYS A 127 -9.22 -19.35 19.24
CA CYS A 127 -9.97 -19.14 18.03
C CYS A 127 -10.04 -20.40 17.15
N PRO A 128 -11.23 -21.04 16.98
CA PRO A 128 -11.35 -22.27 16.22
C PRO A 128 -11.11 -22.07 14.71
N LYS A 129 -11.36 -20.83 14.22
CA LYS A 129 -11.17 -20.45 12.81
C LYS A 129 -9.77 -19.89 12.53
N LYS A 130 -8.90 -19.77 13.54
CA LYS A 130 -7.60 -19.11 13.45
C LYS A 130 -7.66 -17.70 12.85
N ALA A 131 -8.78 -17.03 13.04
CA ALA A 131 -9.03 -15.67 12.55
C ALA A 131 -8.34 -14.60 13.38
N VAL A 132 -7.81 -14.93 14.58
CA VAL A 132 -7.10 -13.96 15.41
C VAL A 132 -5.61 -14.04 15.13
N LEU A 133 -5.05 -12.93 14.70
CA LEU A 133 -3.67 -12.82 14.24
C LEU A 133 -2.84 -11.96 15.18
N ARG A 134 -1.58 -12.32 15.36
CA ARG A 134 -0.60 -11.52 16.12
C ARG A 134 -0.14 -10.30 15.35
N ARG A 135 -0.12 -10.40 14.03
CA ARG A 135 0.28 -9.34 13.09
C ARG A 135 -0.44 -9.52 11.77
N ASP A 136 -0.45 -8.48 10.95
CA ASP A 136 -0.91 -8.59 9.57
C ASP A 136 0.04 -9.51 8.78
N PRO A 137 -0.45 -10.60 8.16
CA PRO A 137 0.38 -11.56 7.44
C PRO A 137 1.07 -10.98 6.19
N ILE A 138 0.57 -9.86 5.67
CA ILE A 138 1.15 -9.19 4.49
C ILE A 138 2.17 -8.11 4.85
N MET A 139 2.36 -7.82 6.14
CA MET A 139 3.32 -6.81 6.59
C MET A 139 4.68 -7.44 6.90
N THR A 140 5.74 -6.84 6.40
CA THR A 140 7.12 -7.23 6.74
C THR A 140 7.40 -6.95 8.21
N TRP A 141 6.97 -5.79 8.71
CA TRP A 141 7.06 -5.37 10.10
C TRP A 141 5.68 -4.96 10.59
N ASP A 142 5.34 -5.17 11.87
CA ASP A 142 4.08 -4.67 12.42
C ASP A 142 4.32 -3.28 13.05
N PRO A 143 3.86 -2.20 12.38
CA PRO A 143 4.05 -0.83 12.84
C PRO A 143 2.95 -0.35 13.80
N ALA A 144 2.02 -1.22 14.21
CA ALA A 144 0.93 -0.82 15.09
C ALA A 144 1.45 -0.37 16.47
N LEU A 145 0.95 0.77 16.95
CA LEU A 145 1.25 1.34 18.26
C LEU A 145 -0.05 1.78 18.96
N PRO A 146 -0.33 1.21 20.13
CA PRO A 146 0.35 0.07 20.75
C PRO A 146 0.15 -1.23 19.96
N PRO A 147 1.04 -2.24 20.10
CA PRO A 147 0.85 -3.53 19.45
C PRO A 147 -0.40 -4.21 20.01
N ALA A 148 -1.26 -4.71 19.13
CA ALA A 148 -2.48 -5.40 19.50
C ALA A 148 -2.72 -6.61 18.62
N MET A 149 -3.41 -7.63 19.15
CA MET A 149 -3.93 -8.72 18.33
C MET A 149 -4.95 -8.16 17.35
N ARG A 150 -5.16 -8.84 16.23
CA ARG A 150 -6.09 -8.44 15.17
C ARG A 150 -7.05 -9.56 14.83
N ILE A 151 -8.20 -9.21 14.28
CA ILE A 151 -9.17 -10.18 13.76
C ILE A 151 -9.20 -10.06 12.24
N ASP A 152 -8.98 -11.17 11.56
CA ASP A 152 -9.27 -11.30 10.13
C ASP A 152 -10.80 -11.47 9.98
N GLU A 153 -11.45 -10.41 9.51
CA GLU A 153 -12.91 -10.39 9.39
C GLU A 153 -13.44 -11.39 8.33
N ALA A 154 -12.62 -11.74 7.34
CA ALA A 154 -13.00 -12.71 6.31
C ALA A 154 -13.06 -14.15 6.86
N LEU A 155 -12.27 -14.47 7.87
CA LEU A 155 -12.24 -15.77 8.52
C LEU A 155 -13.13 -15.84 9.77
N CYS A 156 -13.50 -14.69 10.35
CA CYS A 156 -14.18 -14.59 11.64
C CYS A 156 -15.68 -14.84 11.50
N ASP A 157 -16.18 -15.89 12.17
CA ASP A 157 -17.62 -16.19 12.29
C ASP A 157 -18.30 -15.54 13.50
N LYS A 158 -17.58 -14.67 14.24
CA LYS A 158 -18.05 -13.96 15.44
C LYS A 158 -18.54 -14.88 16.59
N CYS A 159 -17.99 -16.09 16.72
CA CYS A 159 -18.41 -17.09 17.73
C CYS A 159 -18.15 -16.67 19.19
N GLY A 160 -17.36 -15.62 19.45
CA GLY A 160 -17.09 -15.09 20.79
C GLY A 160 -16.07 -15.85 21.62
N ALA A 161 -15.44 -16.94 21.13
CA ALA A 161 -14.47 -17.71 21.88
C ALA A 161 -13.26 -16.85 22.31
N CYS A 162 -12.76 -16.00 21.41
CA CYS A 162 -11.66 -15.07 21.69
C CYS A 162 -12.01 -14.05 22.78
N ALA A 163 -13.22 -13.52 22.79
CA ALA A 163 -13.67 -12.56 23.81
C ALA A 163 -13.74 -13.20 25.20
N LYS A 164 -14.23 -14.45 25.28
CA LYS A 164 -14.27 -15.21 26.54
C LYS A 164 -12.88 -15.55 27.08
N ALA A 165 -11.92 -15.76 26.20
CA ALA A 165 -10.54 -16.11 26.55
C ALA A 165 -9.67 -14.88 26.87
N CYS A 166 -10.15 -13.66 26.63
CA CYS A 166 -9.38 -12.44 26.86
C CYS A 166 -9.34 -12.08 28.37
N PRO A 167 -8.18 -12.11 29.03
CA PRO A 167 -8.09 -11.89 30.47
C PRO A 167 -8.40 -10.45 30.89
N VAL A 168 -8.31 -9.50 29.97
CA VAL A 168 -8.56 -8.07 30.21
C VAL A 168 -9.81 -7.55 29.48
N GLN A 169 -10.60 -8.43 28.89
CA GLN A 169 -11.85 -8.10 28.21
C GLN A 169 -11.70 -7.03 27.11
N ALA A 170 -10.54 -7.02 26.44
CA ALA A 170 -10.21 -6.06 25.38
C ALA A 170 -10.95 -6.33 24.05
N ILE A 171 -11.86 -7.30 23.96
CA ILE A 171 -12.48 -7.74 22.71
C ILE A 171 -13.98 -7.51 22.72
N ASP A 172 -14.44 -6.66 21.80
CA ASP A 172 -15.85 -6.40 21.49
C ASP A 172 -16.12 -6.68 20.01
N LEU A 173 -16.79 -7.80 19.73
CA LEU A 173 -17.17 -8.20 18.35
C LEU A 173 -18.42 -7.47 17.85
N GLY A 174 -19.07 -6.68 18.70
CA GLY A 174 -20.26 -5.90 18.38
C GLY A 174 -20.00 -4.44 18.03
N VAL A 175 -18.74 -4.03 17.97
CA VAL A 175 -18.35 -2.66 17.62
C VAL A 175 -18.93 -2.25 16.28
N LYS A 176 -19.60 -1.09 16.25
CA LYS A 176 -20.18 -0.52 15.03
C LYS A 176 -19.38 0.70 14.59
N PRO A 177 -19.29 0.96 13.28
CA PRO A 177 -18.72 2.19 12.76
C PRO A 177 -19.49 3.42 13.28
N VAL A 178 -18.78 4.51 13.51
CA VAL A 178 -19.35 5.81 13.91
C VAL A 178 -18.91 6.86 12.92
N THR A 179 -19.85 7.58 12.32
CA THR A 179 -19.56 8.70 11.43
C THR A 179 -19.65 10.01 12.19
N VAL A 180 -18.67 10.86 12.02
CA VAL A 180 -18.61 12.22 12.58
C VAL A 180 -18.37 13.21 11.44
N SER A 181 -19.06 14.36 11.50
CA SER A 181 -18.84 15.48 10.58
C SER A 181 -17.88 16.47 11.21
N VAL A 182 -16.79 16.76 10.52
CA VAL A 182 -15.73 17.68 11.00
C VAL A 182 -15.51 18.81 9.98
N PRO A 183 -15.48 20.09 10.42
CA PRO A 183 -15.15 21.19 9.55
C PRO A 183 -13.65 21.17 9.28
N VAL A 184 -13.28 21.36 8.02
CA VAL A 184 -11.88 21.45 7.57
C VAL A 184 -11.74 22.53 6.51
N ALA A 185 -10.54 23.02 6.38
CA ALA A 185 -10.29 24.14 5.51
C ALA A 185 -10.04 23.73 4.04
N ASP A 186 -9.21 22.72 3.82
CA ASP A 186 -8.89 22.13 2.52
C ASP A 186 -8.73 20.62 2.68
N VAL A 187 -8.72 19.88 1.56
CA VAL A 187 -8.54 18.43 1.55
C VAL A 187 -7.40 18.03 0.61
N ILE A 188 -6.48 17.21 1.11
CA ILE A 188 -5.42 16.58 0.32
C ILE A 188 -5.65 15.08 0.29
N TYR A 189 -5.87 14.52 -0.88
CA TYR A 189 -5.96 13.10 -1.08
C TYR A 189 -4.56 12.49 -1.27
N ALA A 190 -4.23 11.49 -0.45
CA ALA A 190 -3.01 10.70 -0.50
C ALA A 190 -3.35 9.21 -0.37
N THR A 191 -4.42 8.77 -1.02
CA THR A 191 -5.04 7.44 -0.88
C THR A 191 -4.21 6.31 -1.49
N GLY A 192 -3.18 6.66 -2.29
CA GLY A 192 -2.20 5.71 -2.80
C GLY A 192 -2.74 4.77 -3.89
N PHE A 193 -2.43 3.49 -3.77
CA PHE A 193 -2.79 2.48 -4.77
C PHE A 193 -3.27 1.17 -4.13
N ALA A 194 -4.00 0.40 -4.96
CA ALA A 194 -4.29 -1.02 -4.74
C ALA A 194 -3.50 -1.87 -5.76
N GLU A 195 -3.14 -3.09 -5.39
CA GLU A 195 -2.58 -4.07 -6.31
C GLU A 195 -3.71 -4.92 -6.89
N PRO A 196 -4.05 -4.77 -8.19
CA PRO A 196 -4.96 -5.69 -8.85
C PRO A 196 -4.36 -7.09 -8.88
N ARG A 197 -5.19 -8.10 -8.76
CA ARG A 197 -4.77 -9.50 -8.75
C ARG A 197 -4.94 -10.12 -10.13
N PRO A 198 -3.87 -10.26 -10.96
CA PRO A 198 -3.96 -10.90 -12.26
C PRO A 198 -4.38 -12.37 -12.10
N GLY A 199 -5.34 -12.81 -12.90
CA GLY A 199 -5.88 -14.16 -12.82
C GLY A 199 -7.24 -14.28 -12.15
N GLU A 200 -7.72 -13.22 -11.49
CA GLU A 200 -9.11 -13.10 -11.08
C GLU A 200 -10.01 -12.81 -12.29
N PRO A 201 -11.28 -13.24 -12.28
CA PRO A 201 -12.18 -13.06 -13.44
C PRO A 201 -12.29 -11.62 -13.93
N GLU A 202 -12.12 -10.66 -13.02
CA GLU A 202 -12.24 -9.23 -13.28
C GLU A 202 -10.93 -8.58 -13.75
N HIS A 203 -9.79 -9.27 -13.59
CA HIS A 203 -8.47 -8.71 -13.93
C HIS A 203 -7.52 -9.76 -14.52
N ALA A 204 -7.36 -9.73 -15.84
CA ALA A 204 -6.40 -10.54 -16.59
C ALA A 204 -6.40 -12.03 -16.21
N PRO A 205 -7.53 -12.75 -16.40
CA PRO A 205 -7.70 -14.14 -15.98
C PRO A 205 -6.71 -15.11 -16.63
N GLU A 206 -6.11 -14.73 -17.75
CA GLU A 206 -5.11 -15.51 -18.49
C GLU A 206 -3.80 -15.72 -17.70
N PHE A 207 -3.56 -14.98 -16.63
CA PHE A 207 -2.33 -15.07 -15.82
C PHE A 207 -2.45 -15.96 -14.58
N GLY A 208 -3.62 -16.52 -14.29
CA GLY A 208 -3.83 -17.63 -13.36
C GLY A 208 -3.40 -17.41 -11.89
N SER A 209 -3.13 -16.18 -11.43
CA SER A 209 -2.86 -15.96 -10.02
C SER A 209 -4.13 -16.21 -9.19
N GLY A 210 -3.97 -16.91 -8.05
CA GLY A 210 -5.11 -17.38 -7.25
C GLY A 210 -5.62 -18.78 -7.65
N SER A 211 -5.28 -19.28 -8.84
CA SER A 211 -5.62 -20.64 -9.27
C SER A 211 -4.54 -21.68 -8.92
N HIS A 212 -3.31 -21.24 -8.68
CA HIS A 212 -2.19 -22.10 -8.35
C HIS A 212 -1.34 -21.53 -7.22
N PRO A 213 -1.00 -22.31 -6.18
CA PRO A 213 -0.30 -21.83 -4.98
C PRO A 213 1.13 -21.34 -5.23
N ASP A 214 1.74 -21.70 -6.35
CA ASP A 214 3.09 -21.25 -6.76
C ASP A 214 3.02 -20.07 -7.77
N ILE A 215 1.84 -19.48 -7.99
CA ILE A 215 1.65 -18.23 -8.71
C ILE A 215 1.23 -17.16 -7.69
N CYS A 216 2.00 -16.10 -7.57
CA CYS A 216 1.74 -15.03 -6.61
C CYS A 216 1.89 -13.64 -7.23
N THR A 217 1.31 -12.63 -6.59
CA THR A 217 1.58 -11.24 -6.96
C THR A 217 2.93 -10.77 -6.42
N ALA A 218 3.44 -9.64 -6.91
CA ALA A 218 4.70 -9.08 -6.45
C ALA A 218 4.67 -8.70 -4.95
N MET A 219 3.54 -8.22 -4.44
CA MET A 219 3.41 -7.88 -3.03
C MET A 219 3.24 -9.12 -2.13
N GLU A 220 2.61 -10.18 -2.63
CA GLU A 220 2.58 -11.48 -1.94
C GLU A 220 3.99 -12.09 -1.86
N PHE A 221 4.73 -12.04 -2.97
CA PHE A 221 6.12 -12.46 -3.00
C PHE A 221 6.95 -11.65 -1.99
N GLU A 222 6.79 -10.33 -1.93
CA GLU A 222 7.45 -9.45 -0.95
C GLU A 222 7.13 -9.91 0.49
N ALA A 223 5.88 -10.24 0.75
CA ALA A 223 5.46 -10.74 2.04
C ALA A 223 6.08 -12.09 2.42
N TRP A 224 6.40 -12.95 1.46
CA TRP A 224 6.99 -14.27 1.72
C TRP A 224 8.48 -14.21 1.99
N HIS A 225 9.21 -13.29 1.37
CA HIS A 225 10.66 -13.28 1.43
C HIS A 225 11.28 -12.27 2.39
N GLY A 226 10.52 -11.41 3.02
CA GLY A 226 11.05 -10.46 4.00
C GLY A 226 11.86 -11.18 5.08
N GLU A 227 13.08 -10.69 5.36
CA GLU A 227 14.05 -11.34 6.27
C GLU A 227 13.50 -11.64 7.66
N SER A 228 12.50 -10.87 8.09
CA SER A 228 11.85 -11.02 9.39
C SER A 228 10.87 -12.20 9.50
N ARG A 229 10.53 -12.88 8.41
CA ARG A 229 9.42 -13.85 8.41
C ARG A 229 9.80 -15.31 8.54
N GLY A 230 11.05 -15.68 8.31
CA GLY A 230 11.52 -17.07 8.46
C GLY A 230 10.71 -18.12 7.66
N GLN A 231 10.03 -17.71 6.58
CA GLN A 231 9.23 -18.61 5.77
C GLN A 231 10.00 -19.00 4.52
N ASP A 232 10.30 -20.28 4.43
CA ASP A 232 11.10 -20.89 3.36
C ASP A 232 10.25 -21.24 2.10
N ARG A 233 9.15 -20.48 1.85
CA ARG A 233 8.31 -20.69 0.66
C ARG A 233 9.05 -20.45 -0.66
N LEU A 234 10.17 -19.74 -0.60
CA LEU A 234 10.96 -19.42 -1.80
C LEU A 234 11.85 -20.56 -2.27
N THR A 235 12.07 -21.55 -1.42
CA THR A 235 12.94 -22.68 -1.73
C THR A 235 12.16 -23.92 -2.09
N THR A 236 10.86 -23.99 -1.74
CA THR A 236 10.04 -25.19 -1.86
C THR A 236 8.69 -24.85 -2.49
N ARG A 237 8.36 -25.55 -3.56
CA ARG A 237 7.06 -25.51 -4.24
C ARG A 237 5.96 -26.04 -3.31
N SER A 238 4.72 -25.74 -3.66
CA SER A 238 3.52 -26.25 -2.96
C SER A 238 3.44 -27.78 -2.90
N ASP A 239 4.07 -28.48 -3.85
CA ASP A 239 4.14 -29.95 -3.91
C ASP A 239 5.36 -30.55 -3.17
N GLY A 240 6.13 -29.74 -2.44
CA GLY A 240 7.30 -30.15 -1.67
C GLY A 240 8.62 -30.25 -2.45
N ARG A 241 8.61 -30.03 -3.76
CA ARG A 241 9.84 -30.02 -4.58
C ARG A 241 10.60 -28.71 -4.44
N PRO A 242 11.94 -28.71 -4.66
CA PRO A 242 12.71 -27.47 -4.61
C PRO A 242 12.35 -26.54 -5.77
N VAL A 243 12.33 -25.24 -5.50
CA VAL A 243 12.25 -24.19 -6.52
C VAL A 243 13.64 -24.06 -7.18
N ARG A 244 13.69 -24.14 -8.50
CA ARG A 244 14.90 -23.98 -9.31
C ARG A 244 14.74 -22.90 -10.39
N ARG A 245 13.53 -22.70 -10.89
CA ARG A 245 13.22 -21.78 -11.98
C ARG A 245 12.10 -20.82 -11.55
N VAL A 246 12.38 -19.53 -11.58
CA VAL A 246 11.43 -18.47 -11.19
C VAL A 246 11.22 -17.52 -12.36
N ALA A 247 9.95 -17.24 -12.70
CA ALA A 247 9.60 -16.22 -13.67
C ALA A 247 8.98 -15.00 -12.99
N PHE A 248 9.41 -13.80 -13.37
CA PHE A 248 8.73 -12.54 -13.09
C PHE A 248 8.03 -12.06 -14.36
N VAL A 249 6.72 -11.92 -14.33
CA VAL A 249 5.91 -11.51 -15.49
C VAL A 249 5.41 -10.09 -15.26
N GLN A 250 5.92 -9.14 -16.08
CA GLN A 250 5.54 -7.75 -15.99
C GLN A 250 4.32 -7.44 -16.87
N CYS A 251 3.57 -6.42 -16.48
CA CYS A 251 2.39 -5.94 -17.19
C CYS A 251 1.28 -7.01 -17.37
N ALA A 252 1.12 -7.90 -16.40
CA ALA A 252 0.05 -8.89 -16.37
C ALA A 252 -1.31 -8.21 -16.08
N GLY A 253 -1.95 -7.65 -17.11
CA GLY A 253 -3.16 -6.84 -17.01
C GLY A 253 -2.91 -5.32 -16.97
N ALA A 254 -1.68 -4.85 -16.78
CA ALA A 254 -1.33 -3.44 -16.93
C ALA A 254 -0.97 -3.10 -18.38
N ARG A 255 -1.14 -1.82 -18.77
CA ARG A 255 -0.96 -1.33 -20.16
C ARG A 255 -1.89 -2.07 -21.14
N ASP A 256 -3.06 -2.41 -20.65
CA ASP A 256 -4.12 -3.10 -21.38
C ASP A 256 -5.44 -2.37 -21.14
N VAL A 257 -6.06 -1.91 -22.23
CA VAL A 257 -7.31 -1.13 -22.18
C VAL A 257 -8.49 -1.91 -21.57
N ARG A 258 -8.40 -3.23 -21.55
CA ARG A 258 -9.43 -4.10 -20.94
C ARG A 258 -9.36 -4.12 -19.40
N HIS A 259 -8.20 -3.76 -18.83
CA HIS A 259 -7.94 -3.86 -17.40
C HIS A 259 -7.37 -2.55 -16.85
N LEU A 260 -6.03 -2.41 -16.82
CA LEU A 260 -5.35 -1.21 -16.35
C LEU A 260 -4.61 -0.53 -17.53
N PRO A 261 -5.15 0.58 -18.11
CA PRO A 261 -4.67 1.11 -19.38
C PRO A 261 -3.30 1.81 -19.30
N TYR A 262 -2.74 2.03 -18.14
CA TYR A 262 -1.50 2.76 -17.93
C TYR A 262 -0.39 1.89 -17.29
N CYS A 263 0.82 2.45 -17.27
CA CYS A 263 1.98 1.87 -16.59
C CYS A 263 2.10 2.42 -15.16
N ALA A 264 2.25 1.56 -14.19
CA ALA A 264 2.47 1.96 -12.79
C ALA A 264 3.88 2.54 -12.52
N ALA A 265 4.77 2.57 -13.51
CA ALA A 265 6.14 3.08 -13.48
C ALA A 265 7.14 2.39 -12.54
N VAL A 266 6.67 1.63 -11.55
CA VAL A 266 7.52 1.06 -10.47
C VAL A 266 7.72 -0.46 -10.57
N CYS A 267 6.84 -1.18 -11.28
CA CYS A 267 6.81 -2.66 -11.26
C CYS A 267 8.11 -3.30 -11.77
N CYS A 268 8.72 -2.75 -12.83
CA CYS A 268 9.96 -3.31 -13.39
C CYS A 268 11.12 -3.27 -12.39
N MET A 269 11.27 -2.15 -11.70
CA MET A 269 12.31 -1.99 -10.69
C MET A 269 12.02 -2.81 -9.43
N HIS A 270 10.74 -2.92 -9.05
CA HIS A 270 10.33 -3.78 -7.94
C HIS A 270 10.66 -5.25 -8.22
N ALA A 271 10.30 -5.75 -9.40
CA ALA A 271 10.64 -7.11 -9.81
C ALA A 271 12.15 -7.34 -9.90
N MET A 272 12.90 -6.38 -10.45
CA MET A 272 14.37 -6.47 -10.50
C MET A 272 14.97 -6.53 -9.09
N LYS A 273 14.48 -5.73 -8.15
CA LYS A 273 14.88 -5.80 -6.73
C LYS A 273 14.64 -7.19 -6.14
N GLN A 274 13.45 -7.74 -6.34
CA GLN A 274 13.08 -9.07 -5.86
C GLN A 274 13.93 -10.16 -6.49
N ALA A 275 14.13 -10.10 -7.80
CA ALA A 275 14.96 -11.05 -8.55
C ALA A 275 16.42 -11.04 -8.10
N ARG A 276 17.02 -9.85 -7.94
CA ARG A 276 18.41 -9.69 -7.44
C ARG A 276 18.57 -10.19 -6.01
N TRP A 277 17.61 -9.85 -5.15
CA TRP A 277 17.60 -10.32 -3.77
C TRP A 277 17.55 -11.85 -3.72
N LEU A 278 16.67 -12.47 -4.51
CA LEU A 278 16.52 -13.92 -4.59
C LEU A 278 17.80 -14.58 -5.14
N LYS A 279 18.38 -14.02 -6.21
CA LYS A 279 19.60 -14.52 -6.84
C LYS A 279 20.80 -14.49 -5.90
N ARG A 280 20.93 -13.46 -5.07
CA ARG A 280 22.01 -13.33 -4.07
C ARG A 280 21.86 -14.37 -2.94
N ARG A 281 20.64 -14.76 -2.56
CA ARG A 281 20.40 -15.80 -1.56
C ARG A 281 20.54 -17.21 -2.11
N GLN A 282 20.22 -17.40 -3.37
CA GLN A 282 20.25 -18.69 -4.06
C GLN A 282 20.88 -18.51 -5.45
N PRO A 283 22.23 -18.49 -5.53
CA PRO A 283 22.95 -18.19 -6.78
C PRO A 283 22.65 -19.15 -7.93
N ASP A 284 22.25 -20.40 -7.63
CA ASP A 284 21.97 -21.43 -8.60
C ASP A 284 20.56 -21.34 -9.24
N LEU A 285 19.70 -20.42 -8.77
CA LEU A 285 18.38 -20.24 -9.35
C LEU A 285 18.46 -19.68 -10.78
N ASP A 286 17.65 -20.29 -11.66
CA ASP A 286 17.37 -19.74 -12.98
C ASP A 286 16.22 -18.72 -12.87
N ILE A 287 16.52 -17.44 -13.00
CA ILE A 287 15.56 -16.36 -12.86
C ILE A 287 15.37 -15.67 -14.21
N THR A 288 14.12 -15.60 -14.66
CA THR A 288 13.73 -14.92 -15.90
C THR A 288 12.73 -13.81 -15.59
N LEU A 289 13.00 -12.60 -16.12
CA LEU A 289 12.11 -11.46 -16.06
C LEU A 289 11.55 -11.17 -17.46
N PHE A 290 10.25 -11.37 -17.64
CA PHE A 290 9.51 -11.05 -18.86
C PHE A 290 8.97 -9.62 -18.79
N TYR A 291 9.17 -8.81 -19.83
CA TYR A 291 8.79 -7.40 -19.84
C TYR A 291 8.42 -6.89 -21.26
N ASN A 292 7.58 -5.86 -21.35
CA ASN A 292 7.32 -5.13 -22.61
C ASN A 292 8.41 -4.09 -22.88
N ASP A 293 8.52 -3.12 -21.95
CA ASP A 293 9.57 -2.11 -21.87
C ASP A 293 10.06 -2.08 -20.43
N LEU A 294 11.35 -2.15 -20.22
CA LEU A 294 11.93 -2.07 -18.89
C LEU A 294 11.98 -0.60 -18.45
N ARG A 295 11.20 -0.26 -17.45
CA ARG A 295 11.11 1.10 -16.91
C ARG A 295 12.08 1.30 -15.76
N ALA A 296 13.14 2.07 -16.01
CA ALA A 296 14.17 2.43 -15.05
C ALA A 296 14.50 3.94 -15.16
N PRO A 297 13.52 4.85 -14.92
CA PRO A 297 13.66 6.27 -15.23
C PRO A 297 14.45 7.07 -14.19
N GLY A 298 14.66 6.52 -12.99
CA GLY A 298 15.30 7.23 -11.88
C GLY A 298 16.82 7.10 -11.86
N ALA A 299 17.46 7.97 -11.11
CA ALA A 299 18.91 7.94 -10.93
C ALA A 299 19.40 6.61 -10.37
N GLY A 300 20.40 5.99 -11.00
CA GLY A 300 20.97 4.71 -10.61
C GLY A 300 20.14 3.48 -10.96
N GLN A 301 18.91 3.63 -11.44
CA GLN A 301 18.04 2.49 -11.73
C GLN A 301 18.51 1.66 -12.91
N GLU A 302 19.02 2.29 -13.98
CA GLU A 302 19.59 1.55 -15.11
C GLU A 302 20.83 0.73 -14.70
N ALA A 303 21.71 1.32 -13.91
CA ALA A 303 22.87 0.62 -13.36
C ALA A 303 22.46 -0.56 -12.47
N TYR A 304 21.35 -0.41 -11.74
CA TYR A 304 20.77 -1.46 -10.94
C TYR A 304 20.25 -2.64 -11.78
N VAL A 305 19.64 -2.35 -12.93
CA VAL A 305 19.19 -3.39 -13.89
C VAL A 305 20.39 -4.12 -14.48
N ARG A 306 21.41 -3.40 -14.98
CA ARG A 306 22.65 -4.00 -15.54
C ARG A 306 23.36 -4.89 -14.53
N ALA A 307 23.36 -4.51 -13.26
CA ALA A 307 23.91 -5.34 -12.20
C ALA A 307 23.11 -6.64 -12.03
N GLY A 308 21.79 -6.61 -12.19
CA GLY A 308 20.95 -7.81 -12.18
C GLY A 308 21.25 -8.76 -13.36
N GLU A 309 21.48 -8.22 -14.56
CA GLU A 309 21.90 -9.02 -15.71
C GLU A 309 23.28 -9.66 -15.47
N ALA A 310 24.21 -8.90 -14.91
CA ALA A 310 25.55 -9.41 -14.54
C ALA A 310 25.50 -10.47 -13.43
N GLU A 311 24.51 -10.42 -12.54
CA GLU A 311 24.20 -11.45 -11.54
C GLU A 311 23.55 -12.70 -12.16
N GLY A 312 23.25 -12.72 -13.46
CA GLY A 312 22.71 -13.85 -14.21
C GLY A 312 21.18 -13.90 -14.26
N ILE A 313 20.49 -12.77 -14.06
CA ILE A 313 19.05 -12.67 -14.30
C ILE A 313 18.82 -12.52 -15.80
N ARG A 314 18.04 -13.44 -16.39
CA ARG A 314 17.68 -13.42 -17.81
C ARG A 314 16.53 -12.44 -18.06
N LEU A 315 16.76 -11.48 -18.95
CA LEU A 315 15.76 -10.52 -19.40
C LEU A 315 15.16 -10.97 -20.74
N VAL A 316 13.82 -11.10 -20.80
CA VAL A 316 13.10 -11.50 -22.01
C VAL A 316 12.10 -10.40 -22.37
N ARG A 317 12.36 -9.71 -23.48
CA ARG A 317 11.44 -8.70 -24.01
C ARG A 317 10.25 -9.37 -24.69
N SER A 318 9.34 -9.84 -23.90
CA SER A 318 8.08 -10.42 -24.34
C SER A 318 7.07 -10.40 -23.20
N ARG A 319 5.80 -10.28 -23.53
CA ARG A 319 4.70 -10.46 -22.60
C ARG A 319 4.12 -11.87 -22.79
N PRO A 320 4.23 -12.77 -21.82
CA PRO A 320 3.54 -14.06 -21.91
C PRO A 320 2.04 -13.85 -22.10
N GLY A 321 1.48 -14.53 -23.11
CA GLY A 321 0.05 -14.44 -23.41
C GLY A 321 -0.79 -15.43 -22.57
N LEU A 322 -0.14 -16.38 -21.91
CA LEU A 322 -0.78 -17.42 -21.12
C LEU A 322 0.15 -17.91 -20.02
N VAL A 323 -0.38 -17.96 -18.80
CA VAL A 323 0.23 -18.61 -17.63
C VAL A 323 -0.72 -19.74 -17.22
N LYS A 324 -0.26 -20.98 -17.24
CA LYS A 324 -1.11 -22.14 -17.02
C LYS A 324 -0.39 -23.22 -16.22
N GLU A 325 -1.12 -23.91 -15.35
CA GLU A 325 -0.64 -25.11 -14.69
C GLU A 325 -0.25 -26.18 -15.72
N ALA A 326 0.92 -26.81 -15.54
CA ALA A 326 1.48 -27.87 -16.37
C ALA A 326 1.74 -29.17 -15.57
N GLY A 327 0.99 -29.40 -14.52
CA GLY A 327 1.07 -30.57 -13.65
C GLY A 327 2.46 -30.72 -13.02
N LYS A 328 3.08 -31.90 -13.18
CA LYS A 328 4.43 -32.17 -12.61
C LYS A 328 5.53 -31.26 -13.16
N LEU A 329 5.33 -30.62 -14.31
CA LEU A 329 6.30 -29.70 -14.90
C LEU A 329 6.25 -28.29 -14.28
N GLY A 330 5.27 -28.03 -13.43
CA GLY A 330 5.08 -26.74 -12.77
C GLY A 330 4.14 -25.83 -13.55
N ILE A 331 4.55 -24.57 -13.76
CA ILE A 331 3.75 -23.54 -14.40
C ILE A 331 4.33 -23.27 -15.79
N GLY A 332 3.51 -23.49 -16.82
CA GLY A 332 3.87 -23.23 -18.22
C GLY A 332 3.58 -21.80 -18.61
N LEU A 333 4.55 -21.13 -19.23
CA LEU A 333 4.41 -19.83 -19.87
C LEU A 333 4.54 -19.98 -21.38
N ARG A 334 3.62 -19.33 -22.12
CA ARG A 334 3.72 -19.19 -23.59
C ARG A 334 3.95 -17.73 -23.94
N TYR A 335 4.95 -17.50 -24.78
CA TYR A 335 5.33 -16.15 -25.19
C TYR A 335 5.92 -16.15 -26.61
N GLU A 336 5.98 -14.99 -27.22
CA GLU A 336 6.61 -14.79 -28.52
C GLU A 336 8.06 -14.34 -28.33
N ASP A 337 9.00 -14.94 -29.01
CA ASP A 337 10.36 -14.45 -29.12
C ASP A 337 10.39 -13.23 -30.04
N ALA A 338 10.70 -12.06 -29.48
CA ALA A 338 10.72 -10.80 -30.23
C ALA A 338 11.76 -10.75 -31.37
N ALA A 339 12.81 -11.60 -31.33
CA ALA A 339 13.83 -11.64 -32.37
C ALA A 339 13.40 -12.50 -33.56
N THR A 340 12.67 -13.59 -33.33
CA THR A 340 12.33 -14.57 -34.37
C THR A 340 10.85 -14.59 -34.74
N GLY A 341 9.97 -13.97 -33.93
CA GLY A 341 8.52 -14.07 -34.05
C GLY A 341 7.98 -15.47 -33.73
N SER A 342 8.79 -16.36 -33.20
CA SER A 342 8.40 -17.75 -32.91
C SER A 342 7.71 -17.85 -31.56
N ALA A 343 6.63 -18.65 -31.49
CA ALA A 343 5.99 -18.96 -30.23
C ALA A 343 6.84 -19.95 -29.43
N LEU A 344 7.24 -19.56 -28.22
CA LEU A 344 8.00 -20.38 -27.30
C LEU A 344 7.16 -20.78 -26.08
N GLY A 345 7.55 -21.89 -25.45
CA GLY A 345 6.95 -22.36 -24.21
C GLY A 345 8.03 -22.79 -23.24
N GLU A 346 7.95 -22.28 -22.01
CA GLU A 346 8.85 -22.67 -20.92
C GLU A 346 8.07 -23.03 -19.66
N HIS A 347 8.72 -23.76 -18.74
CA HIS A 347 8.15 -24.16 -17.47
C HIS A 347 8.96 -23.57 -16.32
N PHE A 348 8.25 -23.15 -15.29
CA PHE A 348 8.81 -22.57 -14.09
C PHE A 348 8.23 -23.23 -12.84
N ASP A 349 8.99 -23.18 -11.76
CA ASP A 349 8.56 -23.72 -10.47
C ASP A 349 7.71 -22.70 -9.70
N MET A 350 7.98 -21.41 -9.91
CA MET A 350 7.27 -20.30 -9.33
C MET A 350 7.11 -19.17 -10.35
N VAL A 351 5.98 -18.49 -10.33
CA VAL A 351 5.70 -17.34 -11.18
C VAL A 351 5.21 -16.17 -10.33
N VAL A 352 5.90 -15.05 -10.45
CA VAL A 352 5.52 -13.78 -9.82
C VAL A 352 4.89 -12.89 -10.87
N VAL A 353 3.63 -12.54 -10.70
CA VAL A 353 2.88 -11.72 -11.65
C VAL A 353 2.73 -10.28 -11.15
N ASN A 354 3.08 -9.31 -12.01
CA ASN A 354 2.91 -7.89 -11.75
C ASN A 354 1.73 -7.36 -12.58
N GLY A 355 0.57 -7.20 -11.95
CA GLY A 355 -0.66 -6.71 -12.56
C GLY A 355 -0.70 -5.20 -12.78
N GLY A 356 0.35 -4.49 -12.42
CA GLY A 356 0.34 -3.04 -12.26
C GLY A 356 -0.15 -2.63 -10.88
N LEU A 357 -0.34 -1.34 -10.69
CA LEU A 357 -0.89 -0.76 -9.47
C LEU A 357 -2.01 0.19 -9.86
N ALA A 358 -3.20 -0.03 -9.33
CA ALA A 358 -4.38 0.79 -9.60
C ALA A 358 -4.44 1.97 -8.63
N GLN A 359 -4.64 3.18 -9.14
CA GLN A 359 -4.87 4.36 -8.32
C GLN A 359 -6.12 4.16 -7.46
N CYS A 360 -6.01 4.43 -6.16
CA CYS A 360 -7.17 4.40 -5.29
C CYS A 360 -8.11 5.57 -5.58
N PRO A 361 -9.43 5.38 -5.49
CA PRO A 361 -10.40 6.45 -5.69
C PRO A 361 -10.23 7.57 -4.66
N LEU A 362 -10.75 8.74 -4.99
CA LEU A 362 -10.81 9.91 -4.14
C LEU A 362 -12.22 9.98 -3.53
N PRO A 363 -12.44 9.44 -2.32
CA PRO A 363 -13.78 9.34 -1.74
C PRO A 363 -14.37 10.73 -1.47
N GLY A 364 -15.65 10.91 -1.80
CA GLY A 364 -16.35 12.18 -1.60
C GLY A 364 -15.92 13.34 -2.51
N HIS A 365 -15.05 13.07 -3.49
CA HIS A 365 -14.62 14.09 -4.44
C HIS A 365 -15.74 14.42 -5.42
N THR A 366 -16.43 15.51 -5.17
CA THR A 366 -17.21 16.24 -6.18
C THR A 366 -16.39 17.47 -6.57
N PRO A 367 -16.06 17.67 -7.86
CA PRO A 367 -15.41 18.91 -8.29
C PRO A 367 -16.33 20.09 -7.88
N ALA A 368 -15.93 20.86 -6.88
CA ALA A 368 -16.68 22.03 -6.49
C ALA A 368 -16.64 23.06 -7.63
N ALA A 369 -17.80 23.53 -8.06
CA ALA A 369 -17.89 24.74 -8.84
C ALA A 369 -17.32 25.85 -7.96
N SER A 370 -16.21 26.44 -8.37
CA SER A 370 -15.40 27.39 -7.63
C SER A 370 -16.21 28.61 -7.17
N ALA A 371 -16.32 28.78 -5.88
CA ALA A 371 -16.84 29.99 -5.28
C ALA A 371 -15.68 30.63 -4.49
N GLY A 372 -15.22 31.80 -4.91
CA GLY A 372 -14.36 32.69 -4.14
C GLY A 372 -12.93 32.23 -3.80
N PRO A 373 -12.05 33.14 -3.38
CA PRO A 373 -10.63 32.83 -3.12
C PRO A 373 -10.40 32.01 -1.85
N LEU A 374 -11.35 31.97 -0.90
CA LEU A 374 -11.31 31.20 0.34
C LEU A 374 -12.06 29.86 0.25
N ALA A 375 -12.73 29.56 -0.88
CA ALA A 375 -13.46 28.31 -1.02
C ALA A 375 -12.52 27.10 -0.85
N PRO A 376 -12.96 26.03 -0.16
CA PRO A 376 -12.15 24.83 0.03
C PRO A 376 -11.66 24.24 -1.29
N VAL A 377 -10.39 23.82 -1.33
CA VAL A 377 -9.87 23.09 -2.49
C VAL A 377 -9.59 21.65 -2.12
N THR A 378 -9.76 20.81 -3.14
CA THR A 378 -9.31 19.43 -3.10
C THR A 378 -8.06 19.26 -3.95
N LEU A 379 -6.99 18.77 -3.34
CA LEU A 379 -5.71 18.47 -3.98
C LEU A 379 -5.44 16.97 -3.87
N ALA A 380 -4.55 16.46 -4.70
CA ALA A 380 -4.11 15.07 -4.62
C ALA A 380 -2.57 15.00 -4.74
N CYS A 381 -1.96 14.02 -4.06
CA CYS A 381 -0.53 13.76 -4.15
C CYS A 381 -0.21 12.27 -4.04
N GLY A 382 0.96 11.90 -4.55
CA GLY A 382 1.42 10.53 -4.59
C GLY A 382 0.68 9.70 -5.62
N PHE A 383 0.69 8.39 -5.43
CA PHE A 383 0.23 7.45 -6.45
C PHE A 383 -1.24 7.63 -6.88
N CYS A 384 -2.11 8.13 -6.01
CA CYS A 384 -3.50 8.41 -6.39
C CYS A 384 -3.64 9.58 -7.37
N ALA A 385 -2.68 10.51 -7.41
CA ALA A 385 -2.63 11.59 -8.38
C ALA A 385 -2.01 11.11 -9.70
N GLU A 386 -0.84 10.47 -9.61
CA GLU A 386 -0.15 9.88 -10.76
C GLU A 386 0.79 8.75 -10.30
N PRO A 387 1.10 7.77 -11.18
CA PRO A 387 2.05 6.71 -10.86
C PRO A 387 3.46 7.24 -10.58
N VAL A 388 3.90 7.10 -9.33
CA VAL A 388 5.22 7.54 -8.87
C VAL A 388 5.86 6.52 -7.93
N ASP A 389 7.18 6.54 -7.82
CA ASP A 389 7.93 5.79 -6.82
C ASP A 389 7.92 6.49 -5.44
N VAL A 390 8.64 5.92 -4.47
CA VAL A 390 8.70 6.47 -3.11
C VAL A 390 9.29 7.89 -3.09
N ALA A 391 10.32 8.16 -3.89
CA ALA A 391 10.95 9.47 -3.96
C ALA A 391 9.99 10.52 -4.58
N GLY A 392 9.33 10.17 -5.68
CA GLY A 392 8.30 11.00 -6.30
C GLY A 392 7.14 11.28 -5.35
N ALA A 393 6.72 10.28 -4.57
CA ALA A 393 5.65 10.40 -3.59
C ALA A 393 6.00 11.42 -2.46
N VAL A 394 7.26 11.42 -2.00
CA VAL A 394 7.77 12.42 -1.05
C VAL A 394 7.74 13.83 -1.64
N ILE A 395 8.27 14.00 -2.86
CA ILE A 395 8.33 15.30 -3.54
C ILE A 395 6.93 15.86 -3.75
N GLN A 396 5.99 15.05 -4.22
CA GLN A 396 4.61 15.49 -4.42
C GLN A 396 3.92 15.86 -3.11
N GLY A 397 4.15 15.12 -2.02
CA GLY A 397 3.63 15.46 -0.70
C GLY A 397 4.07 16.87 -0.24
N VAL A 398 5.37 17.17 -0.38
CA VAL A 398 5.94 18.49 -0.06
C VAL A 398 5.33 19.60 -0.94
N ALA A 399 5.30 19.35 -2.27
CA ALA A 399 4.82 20.34 -3.23
C ALA A 399 3.33 20.66 -3.01
N THR A 400 2.51 19.63 -2.78
CA THR A 400 1.07 19.81 -2.53
C THR A 400 0.80 20.55 -1.23
N ALA A 401 1.56 20.23 -0.17
CA ALA A 401 1.49 20.96 1.10
C ALA A 401 1.85 22.45 0.95
N ALA A 402 2.93 22.73 0.22
CA ALA A 402 3.34 24.11 -0.06
C ALA A 402 2.27 24.88 -0.84
N ALA A 403 1.68 24.26 -1.86
CA ALA A 403 0.60 24.87 -2.66
C ALA A 403 -0.63 25.19 -1.79
N ALA A 404 -1.06 24.26 -0.92
CA ALA A 404 -2.16 24.48 0.01
C ALA A 404 -1.86 25.64 1.00
N ALA A 405 -0.68 25.66 1.60
CA ALA A 405 -0.29 26.70 2.56
C ALA A 405 -0.17 28.08 1.92
N MET A 406 0.42 28.19 0.73
CA MET A 406 0.57 29.45 0.00
C MET A 406 -0.80 30.05 -0.36
N ARG A 407 -1.70 29.23 -0.86
CA ARG A 407 -3.06 29.66 -1.20
C ARG A 407 -3.78 30.27 0.01
N ARG A 408 -3.69 29.65 1.18
CA ARG A 408 -4.32 30.14 2.40
C ARG A 408 -3.76 31.47 2.85
N ARG A 409 -2.43 31.62 2.85
CA ARG A 409 -1.79 32.91 3.19
C ARG A 409 -2.22 34.03 2.24
N SER A 410 -2.33 33.75 0.93
CA SER A 410 -2.80 34.75 -0.04
C SER A 410 -4.26 35.13 0.21
N ALA A 411 -5.10 34.17 0.60
CA ALA A 411 -6.50 34.41 0.90
C ALA A 411 -6.68 35.25 2.18
N GLU A 412 -5.90 35.01 3.24
CA GLU A 412 -5.91 35.76 4.48
C GLU A 412 -5.44 37.24 4.28
N SER A 413 -4.48 37.46 3.37
CA SER A 413 -4.00 38.82 3.06
C SER A 413 -5.03 39.65 2.28
N VAL A 414 -5.89 39.05 1.49
CA VAL A 414 -6.96 39.75 0.73
C VAL A 414 -8.18 40.05 1.61
N GLY A 415 -8.47 39.22 2.62
CA GLY A 415 -9.59 39.38 3.55
C GLY A 415 -9.29 40.35 4.74
N GLY A 416 -8.03 40.68 4.98
CA GLY A 416 -7.62 41.60 6.06
C GLY A 416 -7.67 43.08 5.73
N ASP A 417 -7.90 43.43 4.46
CA ASP A 417 -8.00 44.81 3.98
C ASP A 417 -9.46 45.26 3.69
N ALA A 418 -10.47 44.51 4.14
CA ALA A 418 -11.88 44.81 3.91
C ALA A 418 -12.62 45.25 5.18
#